data_bac99fbb3257228c422fe72320590f67
#
_entry.id   bac99fbb3257228c422fe72320590f67
#
_cell.length_a   1.000
_cell.length_b   1.000
_cell.length_c   1.000
_cell.angle_alpha   90.00
_cell.angle_beta   90.00
_cell.angle_gamma   90.00
#
_symmetry.space_group_name_H-M   'P 1'
#
loop_
_entity.id
_entity.type
_entity.pdbx_description
1 polymer ?
#
loop_
_entity_poly.entity_id
_entity_poly.type
_entity_poly.pdbx_seq_one_letter_code
_entity_poly.pdbx_strand_id
1 'polypeptide(L)'
;MNYTLQYTRGNADNPTQTFDRAGNNMDPVNRFIPMSWDQRHTLNGTLMFLGAKYGGTVTAYYNSGSPYTFSPQSESVLSRINLYPNNDYKPSTYTVDATLYYNFKLLDRFSGKIDLTIYNLLDRLNENGVDSETGRAYTAVIRETDYAGHRSDFNDFEDRIKNPSMFSSPRMVKLAVGINF
;
A
#
# COMPACT_ATOMS: atom_id res chain seq x y z
N MET A 1 -20.50 -2.76 -6.26
CA MET A 1 -19.21 -3.11 -6.86
C MET A 1 -18.85 -2.03 -7.85
N ASN A 2 -17.62 -1.53 -7.81
CA ASN A 2 -17.09 -0.51 -8.71
C ASN A 2 -15.71 -0.97 -9.22
N TYR A 3 -15.51 -0.84 -10.54
CA TYR A 3 -14.22 -1.12 -11.17
C TYR A 3 -13.79 0.11 -11.98
N THR A 4 -12.54 0.51 -11.80
CA THR A 4 -11.92 1.61 -12.52
C THR A 4 -10.69 1.10 -13.26
N LEU A 5 -10.62 1.38 -14.56
CA LEU A 5 -9.42 1.26 -15.38
C LEU A 5 -8.86 2.65 -15.61
N GLN A 6 -7.65 2.89 -15.12
CA GLN A 6 -6.94 4.16 -15.29
C GLN A 6 -5.67 3.93 -16.09
N TYR A 7 -5.33 4.88 -16.95
CA TYR A 7 -4.10 4.89 -17.72
C TYR A 7 -3.55 6.31 -17.76
N THR A 8 -2.58 6.59 -16.89
CA THR A 8 -2.04 7.94 -16.70
C THR A 8 -0.57 7.99 -17.10
N ARG A 9 -0.28 8.77 -18.15
CA ARG A 9 1.08 8.98 -18.64
C ARG A 9 1.38 10.47 -18.83
N GLY A 10 2.62 10.83 -18.59
CA GLY A 10 3.15 12.18 -18.79
C GLY A 10 4.66 12.15 -18.88
N ASN A 11 5.27 13.30 -18.97
CA ASN A 11 6.73 13.46 -18.98
C ASN A 11 7.29 13.98 -17.63
N ALA A 12 6.42 14.35 -16.70
CA ALA A 12 6.79 14.78 -15.36
C ALA A 12 5.65 14.49 -14.36
N ASP A 13 5.98 13.99 -13.18
CA ASP A 13 5.03 13.71 -12.09
C ASP A 13 4.54 14.99 -11.38
N ASN A 14 5.32 16.06 -11.46
CA ASN A 14 4.98 17.36 -10.89
C ASN A 14 5.59 18.49 -11.72
N PRO A 15 5.10 19.75 -11.57
CA PRO A 15 5.56 20.89 -12.37
C PRO A 15 7.04 21.23 -12.20
N THR A 16 7.66 20.90 -11.06
CA THR A 16 9.07 21.24 -10.77
C THR A 16 10.05 20.18 -11.23
N GLN A 17 9.61 18.96 -11.52
CA GLN A 17 10.48 17.84 -11.83
C GLN A 17 11.47 18.11 -12.98
N THR A 18 11.06 18.87 -14.00
CA THR A 18 11.94 19.24 -15.11
C THR A 18 13.05 20.17 -14.64
N PHE A 19 12.73 21.13 -13.77
CA PHE A 19 13.71 22.03 -13.19
C PHE A 19 14.69 21.29 -12.26
N ASP A 20 14.16 20.40 -11.42
CA ASP A 20 14.96 19.60 -10.50
C ASP A 20 15.94 18.71 -11.27
N ARG A 21 15.52 18.12 -12.38
CA ARG A 21 16.38 17.32 -13.26
C ARG A 21 17.48 18.18 -13.90
N ALA A 22 17.12 19.36 -14.43
CA ALA A 22 18.09 20.28 -15.03
C ALA A 22 19.10 20.79 -13.98
N GLY A 23 18.65 21.10 -12.76
CA GLY A 23 19.50 21.51 -11.65
C GLY A 23 20.49 20.42 -11.20
N ASN A 24 20.17 19.15 -11.42
CA ASN A 24 21.01 17.99 -11.11
C ASN A 24 21.79 17.46 -12.34
N ASN A 25 21.88 18.22 -13.42
CA ASN A 25 22.52 17.85 -14.69
C ASN A 25 21.98 16.53 -15.28
N MET A 26 20.70 16.27 -15.12
CA MET A 26 20.00 15.12 -15.68
C MET A 26 19.24 15.54 -16.94
N ASP A 27 19.26 14.69 -17.95
CA ASP A 27 18.47 14.92 -19.17
C ASP A 27 16.97 14.97 -18.89
N PRO A 28 16.21 15.82 -19.61
CA PRO A 28 14.77 15.83 -19.53
C PRO A 28 14.17 14.50 -20.00
N VAL A 29 13.02 14.14 -19.43
CA VAL A 29 12.28 12.93 -19.86
C VAL A 29 11.52 13.25 -21.15
N ASN A 30 12.08 12.84 -22.30
CA ASN A 30 11.53 13.11 -23.64
C ASN A 30 10.55 12.01 -24.10
N ARG A 31 9.86 11.36 -23.19
CA ARG A 31 8.86 10.33 -23.49
C ARG A 31 7.71 10.37 -22.49
N PHE A 32 6.57 9.82 -22.88
CA PHE A 32 5.49 9.58 -21.94
C PHE A 32 5.79 8.34 -21.12
N ILE A 33 5.93 8.54 -19.80
CA ILE A 33 6.13 7.49 -18.80
C ILE A 33 4.89 7.34 -17.92
N PRO A 34 4.68 6.20 -17.25
CA PRO A 34 3.64 6.09 -16.24
C PRO A 34 3.84 7.14 -15.15
N MET A 35 2.77 7.80 -14.72
CA MET A 35 2.82 8.70 -13.58
C MET A 35 2.83 7.91 -12.27
N SER A 36 3.42 8.44 -11.22
CA SER A 36 3.54 7.74 -9.91
C SER A 36 2.21 7.29 -9.32
N TRP A 37 1.10 7.88 -9.77
CA TRP A 37 -0.27 7.51 -9.41
C TRP A 37 -1.02 6.69 -10.47
N ASP A 38 -0.34 6.16 -11.50
CA ASP A 38 -0.94 5.28 -12.52
C ASP A 38 -1.31 3.92 -11.91
N GLN A 39 -2.37 3.90 -11.15
CA GLN A 39 -2.94 2.68 -10.57
C GLN A 39 -3.94 2.07 -11.55
N ARG A 40 -3.46 1.15 -12.37
CA ARG A 40 -4.15 0.73 -13.59
C ARG A 40 -5.52 0.09 -13.34
N HIS A 41 -5.61 -0.75 -12.33
CA HIS A 41 -6.84 -1.44 -11.96
C HIS A 41 -7.19 -1.18 -10.52
N THR A 42 -8.38 -0.65 -10.27
CA THR A 42 -8.96 -0.49 -8.95
C THR A 42 -10.31 -1.18 -8.92
N LEU A 43 -10.50 -2.11 -7.99
CA LEU A 43 -11.75 -2.82 -7.78
C LEU A 43 -12.19 -2.65 -6.33
N ASN A 44 -13.41 -2.13 -6.14
CA ASN A 44 -14.04 -1.98 -4.84
C ASN A 44 -15.37 -2.74 -4.85
N GLY A 45 -15.58 -3.60 -3.86
CA GLY A 45 -16.80 -4.37 -3.71
C GLY A 45 -17.31 -4.31 -2.29
N THR A 46 -18.60 -4.08 -2.13
CA THR A 46 -19.28 -4.15 -0.84
C THR A 46 -20.46 -5.10 -0.96
N LEU A 47 -20.52 -6.07 -0.07
CA LEU A 47 -21.65 -6.94 0.16
C LEU A 47 -22.26 -6.61 1.52
N MET A 48 -23.57 -6.35 1.54
CA MET A 48 -24.29 -5.99 2.75
C MET A 48 -25.51 -6.91 2.91
N PHE A 49 -25.69 -7.40 4.12
CA PHE A 49 -26.93 -8.07 4.52
C PHE A 49 -27.46 -7.42 5.78
N LEU A 50 -28.75 -7.08 5.77
CA LEU A 50 -29.39 -6.34 6.84
C LEU A 50 -30.56 -7.14 7.39
N GLY A 51 -30.52 -7.43 8.67
CA GLY A 51 -31.61 -8.07 9.41
C GLY A 51 -31.90 -7.32 10.70
N ALA A 52 -33.09 -7.45 11.23
CA ALA A 52 -33.48 -6.81 12.48
C ALA A 52 -32.64 -7.29 13.67
N LYS A 53 -32.29 -8.56 13.69
CA LYS A 53 -31.54 -9.19 14.77
C LYS A 53 -30.04 -9.25 14.54
N TYR A 54 -29.62 -9.50 13.32
CA TYR A 54 -28.22 -9.57 12.94
C TYR A 54 -28.05 -9.07 11.51
N GLY A 55 -26.88 -8.59 11.20
CA GLY A 55 -26.50 -8.19 9.87
C GLY A 55 -25.00 -7.92 9.79
N GLY A 56 -24.56 -7.53 8.62
CA GLY A 56 -23.16 -7.24 8.43
C GLY A 56 -22.83 -6.71 7.06
N THR A 57 -21.59 -6.26 6.93
CA THR A 57 -21.02 -5.73 5.69
C THR A 57 -19.65 -6.34 5.50
N VAL A 58 -19.36 -6.78 4.29
CA VAL A 58 -18.04 -7.18 3.86
C VAL A 58 -17.62 -6.25 2.73
N THR A 59 -16.50 -5.59 2.88
CA THR A 59 -15.94 -4.70 1.86
C THR A 59 -14.59 -5.22 1.41
N ALA A 60 -14.39 -5.34 0.11
CA ALA A 60 -13.14 -5.78 -0.49
C ALA A 60 -12.59 -4.68 -1.40
N TYR A 61 -11.28 -4.46 -1.29
CA TYR A 61 -10.51 -3.51 -2.10
C TYR A 61 -9.39 -4.28 -2.81
N TYR A 62 -9.22 -4.02 -4.09
CA TYR A 62 -8.07 -4.47 -4.86
C TYR A 62 -7.52 -3.30 -5.66
N ASN A 63 -6.21 -3.12 -5.61
CA ASN A 63 -5.49 -2.13 -6.39
C ASN A 63 -4.29 -2.79 -7.07
N SER A 64 -4.12 -2.58 -8.35
CA SER A 64 -2.87 -2.91 -9.02
C SER A 64 -1.74 -2.05 -8.44
N GLY A 65 -0.50 -2.54 -8.52
CA GLY A 65 0.65 -1.78 -8.08
C GLY A 65 0.75 -0.42 -8.75
N SER A 66 1.15 0.60 -7.98
CA SER A 66 1.55 1.89 -8.53
C SER A 66 2.98 1.84 -9.05
N PRO A 67 3.36 2.68 -10.03
CA PRO A 67 4.72 2.75 -10.51
C PRO A 67 5.72 3.18 -9.45
N TYR A 68 6.94 2.71 -9.58
CA TYR A 68 8.11 3.17 -8.83
C TYR A 68 9.34 3.18 -9.74
N THR A 69 10.42 3.81 -9.30
CA THR A 69 11.66 3.83 -10.04
C THR A 69 12.55 2.69 -9.56
N PHE A 70 12.67 1.64 -10.39
CA PHE A 70 13.63 0.58 -10.17
C PHE A 70 15.04 1.09 -10.47
N SER A 71 15.98 0.82 -9.58
CA SER A 71 17.41 1.16 -9.71
C SER A 71 18.22 -0.12 -9.82
N PRO A 72 18.99 -0.33 -10.91
CA PRO A 72 19.80 -1.54 -11.05
C PRO A 72 20.96 -1.53 -10.05
N GLN A 73 21.33 -2.71 -9.60
CA GLN A 73 22.43 -2.92 -8.64
C GLN A 73 23.82 -2.61 -9.22
N SER A 74 23.94 -2.52 -10.54
CA SER A 74 25.20 -2.28 -11.21
C SER A 74 25.64 -0.83 -11.08
N GLU A 75 26.89 -0.60 -10.70
CA GLU A 75 27.54 0.72 -10.69
C GLU A 75 27.95 1.20 -12.08
N SER A 76 27.85 0.35 -13.10
CA SER A 76 28.19 0.71 -14.48
C SER A 76 27.31 1.84 -14.98
N VAL A 77 27.92 2.85 -15.58
CA VAL A 77 27.22 3.96 -16.26
C VAL A 77 26.27 3.41 -17.34
N LEU A 78 26.65 2.32 -18.01
CA LEU A 78 25.83 1.70 -19.05
C LEU A 78 24.53 1.11 -18.52
N SER A 79 24.48 0.63 -17.28
CA SER A 79 23.26 0.10 -16.67
C SER A 79 22.22 1.18 -16.37
N ARG A 80 22.64 2.44 -16.30
CA ARG A 80 21.78 3.61 -16.03
C ARG A 80 21.38 4.36 -17.30
N ILE A 81 21.92 3.98 -18.46
CA ILE A 81 21.51 4.56 -19.74
C ILE A 81 20.05 4.17 -20.00
N ASN A 82 19.24 5.16 -20.38
CA ASN A 82 17.80 5.02 -20.61
C ASN A 82 16.94 4.68 -19.39
N LEU A 83 17.46 4.75 -18.17
CA LEU A 83 16.62 4.71 -16.99
C LEU A 83 15.75 5.97 -16.93
N TYR A 84 14.45 5.76 -16.82
CA TYR A 84 13.46 6.83 -16.65
C TYR A 84 12.71 6.59 -15.34
N PRO A 85 12.15 7.63 -14.74
CA PRO A 85 11.31 7.48 -13.55
C PRO A 85 10.11 6.58 -13.80
N ASN A 86 9.63 5.91 -12.74
CA ASN A 86 8.42 5.08 -12.79
C ASN A 86 8.51 3.95 -13.83
N ASN A 87 9.68 3.29 -13.90
CA ASN A 87 10.01 2.28 -14.91
C ASN A 87 9.55 0.87 -14.54
N ASP A 88 9.03 0.66 -13.32
CA ASP A 88 8.49 -0.61 -12.86
C ASP A 88 7.29 -0.40 -11.92
N TYR A 89 6.58 -1.48 -11.55
CA TYR A 89 5.36 -1.45 -10.75
C TYR A 89 5.52 -2.23 -9.45
N LYS A 90 5.02 -1.65 -8.36
CA LYS A 90 4.92 -2.33 -7.07
C LYS A 90 3.95 -3.53 -7.16
N PRO A 91 4.04 -4.50 -6.24
CA PRO A 91 3.05 -5.56 -6.10
C PRO A 91 1.63 -5.00 -5.91
N SER A 92 0.63 -5.76 -6.37
CA SER A 92 -0.76 -5.41 -6.13
C SER A 92 -1.13 -5.55 -4.66
N THR A 93 -2.03 -4.67 -4.21
CA THR A 93 -2.55 -4.68 -2.84
C THR A 93 -4.03 -5.08 -2.83
N TYR A 94 -4.44 -5.81 -1.80
CA TYR A 94 -5.85 -6.07 -1.55
C TYR A 94 -6.13 -6.21 -0.06
N THR A 95 -7.33 -5.79 0.34
CA THR A 95 -7.79 -5.85 1.73
C THR A 95 -9.27 -6.23 1.75
N VAL A 96 -9.66 -7.02 2.73
CA VAL A 96 -11.05 -7.36 2.99
C VAL A 96 -11.36 -6.99 4.43
N ASP A 97 -12.39 -6.17 4.60
CA ASP A 97 -12.88 -5.75 5.90
C ASP A 97 -14.29 -6.32 6.14
N ALA A 98 -14.60 -6.67 7.38
CA ALA A 98 -15.91 -7.18 7.76
C ALA A 98 -16.43 -6.48 9.01
N THR A 99 -17.70 -6.13 8.98
CA THR A 99 -18.42 -5.64 10.15
C THR A 99 -19.67 -6.49 10.34
N LEU A 100 -19.88 -6.99 11.54
CA LEU A 100 -21.04 -7.78 11.92
C LEU A 100 -21.72 -7.13 13.12
N TYR A 101 -23.03 -7.16 13.16
CA TYR A 101 -23.78 -6.73 14.34
C TYR A 101 -24.80 -7.77 14.78
N TYR A 102 -25.06 -7.78 16.08
CA TYR A 102 -26.09 -8.59 16.69
C TYR A 102 -26.90 -7.76 17.71
N ASN A 103 -28.21 -7.64 17.47
CA ASN A 103 -29.13 -6.96 18.35
C ASN A 103 -29.86 -8.00 19.19
N PHE A 104 -29.94 -7.78 20.51
CA PHE A 104 -30.64 -8.65 21.43
C PHE A 104 -31.46 -7.85 22.45
N LYS A 105 -32.57 -8.45 22.93
CA LYS A 105 -33.35 -7.88 24.04
C LYS A 105 -32.79 -8.40 25.35
N LEU A 106 -32.47 -7.50 26.26
CA LEU A 106 -32.00 -7.86 27.60
C LEU A 106 -33.14 -7.99 28.57
N LEU A 107 -34.12 -7.04 28.52
CA LEU A 107 -35.37 -6.96 29.29
C LEU A 107 -36.35 -6.19 28.40
N ASP A 108 -37.62 -6.11 28.80
CA ASP A 108 -38.68 -5.43 28.02
C ASP A 108 -38.36 -3.94 27.73
N ARG A 109 -37.52 -3.31 28.54
CA ARG A 109 -37.11 -1.90 28.41
C ARG A 109 -35.66 -1.71 27.88
N PHE A 110 -34.90 -2.77 27.83
CA PHE A 110 -33.47 -2.67 27.48
C PHE A 110 -33.16 -3.51 26.24
N SER A 111 -32.47 -2.91 25.29
CA SER A 111 -31.92 -3.61 24.14
C SER A 111 -30.40 -3.51 24.13
N GLY A 112 -29.76 -4.59 23.79
CA GLY A 112 -28.29 -4.64 23.61
C GLY A 112 -27.91 -4.79 22.15
N LYS A 113 -26.76 -4.27 21.83
CA LYS A 113 -26.11 -4.41 20.51
C LYS A 113 -24.67 -4.82 20.70
N ILE A 114 -24.23 -5.81 19.96
CA ILE A 114 -22.82 -6.19 19.83
C ILE A 114 -22.40 -5.90 18.39
N ASP A 115 -21.32 -5.16 18.22
CA ASP A 115 -20.69 -4.89 16.93
C ASP A 115 -19.27 -5.50 16.92
N LEU A 116 -19.00 -6.34 15.93
CA LEU A 116 -17.68 -6.90 15.65
C LEU A 116 -17.18 -6.30 14.34
N THR A 117 -16.07 -5.59 14.38
CA THR A 117 -15.40 -5.06 13.19
C THR A 117 -14.02 -5.69 13.05
N ILE A 118 -13.74 -6.25 11.91
CA ILE A 118 -12.47 -6.88 11.56
C ILE A 118 -11.91 -6.13 10.35
N TYR A 119 -10.80 -5.44 10.54
CA TYR A 119 -10.02 -4.85 9.47
C TYR A 119 -8.97 -5.85 9.02
N ASN A 120 -8.72 -5.90 7.73
CA ASN A 120 -7.79 -6.83 7.11
C ASN A 120 -8.09 -8.29 7.52
N LEU A 121 -9.29 -8.76 7.21
CA LEU A 121 -9.78 -10.11 7.56
C LEU A 121 -8.82 -11.23 7.14
N LEU A 122 -8.13 -11.04 6.01
CA LEU A 122 -7.19 -12.02 5.45
C LEU A 122 -5.80 -11.97 6.09
N ASP A 123 -5.55 -11.00 6.99
CA ASP A 123 -4.25 -10.75 7.63
C ASP A 123 -3.10 -10.60 6.64
N ARG A 124 -3.38 -10.02 5.47
CA ARG A 124 -2.38 -9.80 4.44
C ARG A 124 -1.58 -8.54 4.73
N LEU A 125 -0.28 -8.66 4.82
CA LEU A 125 0.64 -7.52 4.82
C LEU A 125 0.89 -7.10 3.37
N ASN A 126 0.21 -6.04 2.92
CA ASN A 126 0.41 -5.46 1.60
C ASN A 126 1.70 -4.64 1.58
N GLU A 127 2.48 -4.77 0.51
CA GLU A 127 3.73 -4.05 0.30
C GLU A 127 3.42 -2.63 -0.21
N ASN A 128 3.26 -1.66 0.69
CA ASN A 128 2.99 -0.25 0.36
C ASN A 128 4.26 0.48 -0.07
N GLY A 129 5.39 0.18 0.58
CA GLY A 129 6.72 0.58 0.17
C GLY A 129 7.48 -0.60 -0.45
N VAL A 130 8.45 -0.29 -1.30
CA VAL A 130 9.36 -1.31 -1.87
C VAL A 130 10.77 -0.75 -1.89
N ASP A 131 11.75 -1.62 -1.74
CA ASP A 131 13.14 -1.30 -2.00
C ASP A 131 13.34 -1.09 -3.51
N SER A 132 14.05 -0.03 -3.88
CA SER A 132 14.20 0.37 -5.29
C SER A 132 15.04 -0.60 -6.11
N GLU A 133 15.86 -1.43 -5.49
CA GLU A 133 16.74 -2.38 -6.17
C GLU A 133 16.16 -3.78 -6.27
N THR A 134 15.18 -4.11 -5.42
CA THR A 134 14.54 -5.44 -5.40
C THR A 134 13.09 -5.43 -5.84
N GLY A 135 12.42 -4.27 -5.74
CA GLY A 135 10.98 -4.15 -6.01
C GLY A 135 10.08 -4.78 -4.95
N ARG A 136 10.64 -5.14 -3.78
CA ARG A 136 9.91 -5.83 -2.71
C ARG A 136 10.14 -5.16 -1.34
N ALA A 137 9.18 -5.30 -0.46
CA ALA A 137 9.25 -4.75 0.89
C ALA A 137 10.09 -5.59 1.87
N TYR A 138 10.23 -6.88 1.60
CA TYR A 138 10.88 -7.85 2.50
C TYR A 138 12.31 -8.23 2.06
N THR A 139 12.84 -7.58 1.04
CA THR A 139 14.20 -7.76 0.59
C THR A 139 14.86 -6.40 0.33
N ALA A 140 16.11 -6.26 0.73
CA ALA A 140 16.93 -5.09 0.43
C ALA A 140 18.32 -5.56 0.02
N VAL A 141 18.98 -4.78 -0.83
CA VAL A 141 20.40 -4.99 -1.14
C VAL A 141 21.22 -4.23 -0.11
N ILE A 142 22.04 -4.95 0.65
CA ILE A 142 22.95 -4.39 1.64
C ILE A 142 24.36 -4.45 1.05
N ARG A 143 25.01 -3.30 0.91
CA ARG A 143 26.35 -3.18 0.37
C ARG A 143 27.38 -3.01 1.47
N GLU A 144 28.63 -3.33 1.19
CA GLU A 144 29.73 -3.15 2.12
C GLU A 144 29.86 -1.69 2.58
N THR A 145 29.58 -0.73 1.70
CA THR A 145 29.56 0.70 2.02
C THR A 145 28.49 1.09 3.04
N ASP A 146 27.40 0.33 3.14
CA ASP A 146 26.35 0.57 4.11
C ASP A 146 26.82 0.29 5.54
N TYR A 147 27.76 -0.65 5.71
CA TYR A 147 28.36 -0.97 7.02
C TYR A 147 29.25 0.15 7.55
N ALA A 148 29.93 0.89 6.68
CA ALA A 148 30.85 1.95 7.09
C ALA A 148 30.15 3.14 7.74
N GLY A 149 28.89 3.41 7.38
CA GLY A 149 28.07 4.50 7.93
C GLY A 149 27.03 4.06 8.94
N HIS A 150 26.98 2.76 9.27
CA HIS A 150 25.95 2.21 10.12
C HIS A 150 26.14 2.60 11.59
N ARG A 151 25.07 3.07 12.22
CA ARG A 151 25.01 3.33 13.67
C ARG A 151 24.19 2.23 14.33
N SER A 152 24.90 1.29 14.99
CA SER A 152 24.33 0.11 15.63
C SER A 152 23.38 0.41 16.82
N ASP A 153 23.35 1.65 17.26
CA ASP A 153 22.53 2.13 18.37
C ASP A 153 21.10 2.55 17.98
N PHE A 154 20.77 2.57 16.69
CA PHE A 154 19.45 2.97 16.20
C PHE A 154 18.67 1.84 15.53
N ASN A 155 19.23 1.18 14.55
CA ASN A 155 18.64 0.07 13.80
C ASN A 155 19.74 -0.82 13.26
N ASP A 156 19.43 -2.09 13.09
CA ASP A 156 20.32 -3.04 12.46
C ASP A 156 19.98 -3.23 10.96
N PHE A 157 20.75 -4.05 10.27
CA PHE A 157 20.51 -4.33 8.86
C PHE A 157 19.23 -5.13 8.62
N GLU A 158 18.73 -5.87 9.63
CA GLU A 158 17.47 -6.58 9.51
C GLU A 158 16.29 -5.61 9.39
N ASP A 159 16.39 -4.43 9.99
CA ASP A 159 15.35 -3.39 9.91
C ASP A 159 15.14 -2.89 8.47
N ARG A 160 16.16 -2.93 7.63
CA ARG A 160 16.01 -2.62 6.19
C ARG A 160 15.22 -3.70 5.45
N ILE A 161 15.36 -4.96 5.86
CA ILE A 161 14.69 -6.11 5.23
C ILE A 161 13.29 -6.30 5.81
N LYS A 162 13.11 -6.07 7.12
CA LYS A 162 11.87 -6.31 7.85
C LYS A 162 11.20 -5.01 8.30
N ASN A 163 11.41 -3.91 7.61
CA ASN A 163 10.87 -2.61 7.99
C ASN A 163 9.32 -2.63 7.98
N PRO A 164 8.67 -2.58 9.16
CA PRO A 164 7.21 -2.64 9.22
C PRO A 164 6.53 -1.44 8.56
N SER A 165 7.21 -0.30 8.38
CA SER A 165 6.66 0.87 7.70
C SER A 165 6.42 0.65 6.20
N MET A 166 7.03 -0.36 5.61
CA MET A 166 6.83 -0.73 4.20
C MET A 166 5.56 -1.56 3.97
N PHE A 167 4.94 -2.03 5.04
CA PHE A 167 3.75 -2.88 4.96
C PHE A 167 2.48 -2.16 5.43
N SER A 168 1.34 -2.69 5.02
CA SER A 168 0.05 -2.30 5.59
C SER A 168 -0.10 -2.82 7.02
N SER A 169 -1.08 -2.25 7.75
CA SER A 169 -1.41 -2.74 9.09
C SER A 169 -1.85 -4.22 9.05
N PRO A 170 -1.47 -5.02 10.06
CA PRO A 170 -1.98 -6.38 10.25
C PRO A 170 -3.47 -6.36 10.57
N ARG A 171 -4.07 -7.53 10.71
CA ARG A 171 -5.46 -7.67 11.10
C ARG A 171 -5.71 -7.00 12.46
N MET A 172 -6.79 -6.22 12.51
CA MET A 172 -7.26 -5.58 13.73
C MET A 172 -8.72 -5.96 13.98
N VAL A 173 -9.01 -6.40 15.19
CA VAL A 173 -10.36 -6.78 15.62
C VAL A 173 -10.85 -5.80 16.68
N LYS A 174 -12.04 -5.24 16.47
CA LYS A 174 -12.72 -4.37 17.42
C LYS A 174 -14.05 -5.00 17.81
N LEU A 175 -14.30 -5.08 19.10
CA LEU A 175 -15.58 -5.47 19.66
C LEU A 175 -16.17 -4.28 20.42
N ALA A 176 -17.40 -3.92 20.09
CA ALA A 176 -18.14 -2.89 20.80
C ALA A 176 -19.47 -3.48 21.34
N VAL A 177 -19.85 -3.06 22.53
CA VAL A 177 -21.12 -3.44 23.16
C VAL A 177 -21.85 -2.17 23.53
N GLY A 178 -23.08 -2.05 23.06
CA GLY A 178 -23.98 -0.93 23.35
C GLY A 178 -25.24 -1.42 24.08
N ILE A 179 -25.74 -0.61 24.98
CA ILE A 179 -27.02 -0.84 25.69
C ILE A 179 -27.88 0.40 25.48
N ASN A 180 -29.10 0.21 25.02
CA ASN A 180 -30.11 1.26 24.87
C ASN A 180 -31.22 1.02 25.93
N PHE A 181 -31.63 2.09 26.59
CA PHE A 181 -32.62 2.12 27.65
C PHE A 181 -33.67 3.20 27.41
#